data_ab2394a690f69dc1b2c2c05746e06133
#
_entry.id   ab2394a690f69dc1b2c2c05746e06133
#
_cell.length_a   1.000
_cell.length_b   1.000
_cell.length_c   1.000
_cell.angle_alpha   90.00
_cell.angle_beta   90.00
_cell.angle_gamma   90.00
#
_symmetry.space_group_name_H-M   'P 1'
#
loop_
_entity.id
_entity.type
_entity.pdbx_description
1 polymer ?
#
loop_
_entity_poly.entity_id
_entity_poly.type
_entity_poly.pdbx_seq_one_letter_code
_entity_poly.pdbx_strand_id
1 'polypeptide(L)'
;MYSESDLANAVEAGALSPAAANALRNYVAESRAAPAVDEEHFKLLTGFNDIFVAIAAALILVAAGRIGAWFGELLIGVGPEERIAGGNMIGGGLAVAAASWLLAEYFTARRRMALPSILLLFGFVGGVGASLAGIFVANIPWIEEQMHLASDLQKQQLAAGIGVVVGVLTAAATWIHWRRFMVPITVAAGAMVVVGILVSLMLALVPLAKDWVNEMLLVAGVAMFFFAMRWDMSDRERRTRRADVAFWLHLAAAPLIAHPIFHMLGVFDGQVTGPVAAVVIALYV
;
A
#
# COMPACT_ATOMS: atom_id res chain seq x y z
N MET A 1 27.09 -14.86 -1.08
CA MET A 1 26.82 -15.66 -2.28
C MET A 1 28.08 -15.62 -3.09
N TYR A 2 28.74 -16.75 -3.37
CA TYR A 2 29.99 -16.81 -4.11
C TYR A 2 29.73 -16.49 -5.59
N SER A 3 30.64 -15.72 -6.21
CA SER A 3 30.62 -15.44 -7.63
C SER A 3 31.40 -16.53 -8.42
N GLU A 4 31.18 -16.62 -9.72
CA GLU A 4 31.98 -17.52 -10.56
C GLU A 4 33.47 -17.14 -10.55
N SER A 5 33.81 -15.86 -10.40
CA SER A 5 35.17 -15.40 -10.22
C SER A 5 35.81 -15.89 -8.91
N ASP A 6 35.02 -15.95 -7.80
CA ASP A 6 35.52 -16.45 -6.53
C ASP A 6 35.85 -17.95 -6.62
N LEU A 7 35.00 -18.73 -7.32
CA LEU A 7 35.25 -20.16 -7.57
C LEU A 7 36.47 -20.39 -8.48
N ALA A 8 36.63 -19.58 -9.54
CA ALA A 8 37.76 -19.67 -10.41
C ALA A 8 39.07 -19.34 -9.67
N ASN A 9 39.08 -18.26 -8.88
CA ASN A 9 40.25 -17.86 -8.08
C ASN A 9 40.59 -18.92 -7.01
N ALA A 10 39.58 -19.57 -6.39
CA ALA A 10 39.80 -20.64 -5.41
C ALA A 10 40.43 -21.89 -6.05
N VAL A 11 40.08 -22.19 -7.32
CA VAL A 11 40.69 -23.29 -8.08
C VAL A 11 42.11 -22.94 -8.46
N GLU A 12 42.37 -21.73 -8.94
CA GLU A 12 43.72 -21.25 -9.31
C GLU A 12 44.64 -21.22 -8.10
N ALA A 13 44.13 -20.80 -6.93
CA ALA A 13 44.87 -20.82 -5.66
C ALA A 13 45.07 -22.24 -5.07
N GLY A 14 44.54 -23.30 -5.70
CA GLY A 14 44.61 -24.66 -5.20
C GLY A 14 43.77 -24.94 -3.94
N ALA A 15 42.95 -23.99 -3.51
CA ALA A 15 42.08 -24.13 -2.35
C ALA A 15 40.87 -25.03 -2.66
N LEU A 16 40.47 -25.16 -3.94
CA LEU A 16 39.39 -26.03 -4.40
C LEU A 16 39.89 -26.84 -5.62
N SER A 17 39.54 -28.13 -5.66
CA SER A 17 39.83 -28.90 -6.87
C SER A 17 38.87 -28.54 -8.01
N PRO A 18 39.25 -28.62 -9.29
CA PRO A 18 38.34 -28.39 -10.40
C PRO A 18 37.10 -29.28 -10.36
N ALA A 19 37.24 -30.51 -9.88
CA ALA A 19 36.13 -31.47 -9.71
C ALA A 19 35.15 -31.00 -8.62
N ALA A 20 35.63 -30.47 -7.49
CA ALA A 20 34.82 -29.96 -6.43
C ALA A 20 34.09 -28.67 -6.83
N ALA A 21 34.75 -27.79 -7.60
CA ALA A 21 34.12 -26.58 -8.16
C ALA A 21 32.97 -26.94 -9.12
N ASN A 22 33.17 -27.95 -9.99
CA ASN A 22 32.10 -28.42 -10.88
C ASN A 22 30.97 -29.11 -10.13
N ALA A 23 31.26 -29.91 -9.11
CA ALA A 23 30.25 -30.53 -8.26
C ALA A 23 29.40 -29.48 -7.55
N LEU A 24 30.01 -28.39 -7.05
CA LEU A 24 29.29 -27.28 -6.44
C LEU A 24 28.42 -26.53 -7.46
N ARG A 25 28.91 -26.29 -8.69
CA ARG A 25 28.11 -25.68 -9.76
C ARG A 25 26.88 -26.54 -10.09
N ASN A 26 27.07 -27.86 -10.24
CA ASN A 26 25.98 -28.77 -10.53
C ASN A 26 24.96 -28.82 -9.38
N TYR A 27 25.40 -28.91 -8.14
CA TYR A 27 24.54 -28.86 -6.98
C TYR A 27 23.73 -27.57 -6.91
N VAL A 28 24.36 -26.42 -7.12
CA VAL A 28 23.66 -25.12 -7.15
C VAL A 28 22.70 -25.01 -8.32
N ALA A 29 23.08 -25.56 -9.50
CA ALA A 29 22.18 -25.60 -10.67
C ALA A 29 20.98 -26.51 -10.41
N GLU A 30 21.18 -27.69 -9.84
CA GLU A 30 20.11 -28.63 -9.45
C GLU A 30 19.21 -28.04 -8.35
N SER A 31 19.78 -27.40 -7.33
CA SER A 31 19.01 -26.75 -6.26
C SER A 31 18.21 -25.54 -6.76
N ARG A 32 18.66 -24.89 -7.84
CA ARG A 32 17.92 -23.80 -8.52
C ARG A 32 16.91 -24.32 -9.54
N ALA A 33 17.14 -25.52 -10.09
CA ALA A 33 16.24 -26.19 -11.04
C ALA A 33 15.25 -27.13 -10.36
N ALA A 34 15.50 -27.51 -9.10
CA ALA A 34 14.50 -28.22 -8.32
C ALA A 34 13.25 -27.33 -8.21
N PRO A 35 12.05 -27.83 -8.54
CA PRO A 35 10.83 -27.08 -8.27
C PRO A 35 10.89 -26.69 -6.80
N ALA A 36 10.73 -25.41 -6.50
CA ALA A 36 10.56 -24.98 -5.13
C ALA A 36 9.37 -25.78 -4.60
N VAL A 37 9.68 -26.80 -3.78
CA VAL A 37 8.64 -27.48 -3.01
C VAL A 37 7.91 -26.37 -2.31
N ASP A 38 6.63 -26.37 -2.38
CA ASP A 38 5.56 -25.47 -2.02
C ASP A 38 5.70 -24.84 -0.60
N GLU A 39 6.88 -24.39 -0.26
CA GLU A 39 7.13 -23.46 0.81
C GLU A 39 6.96 -22.08 0.21
N GLU A 40 5.80 -21.49 0.45
CA GLU A 40 5.55 -20.08 0.21
C GLU A 40 6.71 -19.29 0.82
N HIS A 41 7.68 -18.93 -0.01
CA HIS A 41 8.83 -18.10 0.39
C HIS A 41 8.39 -16.65 0.59
N PHE A 42 7.20 -16.49 1.19
CA PHE A 42 6.69 -15.22 1.66
C PHE A 42 7.47 -14.84 2.92
N LYS A 43 8.71 -14.41 2.73
CA LYS A 43 9.53 -13.87 3.81
C LYS A 43 9.08 -12.45 4.12
N LEU A 44 7.94 -12.30 4.82
CA LEU A 44 7.60 -11.06 5.54
C LEU A 44 8.73 -10.65 6.49
N LEU A 45 9.48 -11.62 6.98
CA LEU A 45 10.58 -11.46 7.92
C LEU A 45 11.82 -12.12 7.31
N THR A 46 12.79 -11.32 6.91
CA THR A 46 14.11 -11.82 6.50
C THR A 46 14.96 -12.23 7.72
N GLY A 47 14.51 -11.87 8.91
CA GLY A 47 15.11 -12.20 10.19
C GLY A 47 14.43 -11.47 11.34
N PHE A 48 14.70 -11.91 12.59
CA PHE A 48 14.15 -11.29 13.79
C PHE A 48 14.51 -9.78 13.88
N ASN A 49 15.65 -9.39 13.30
CA ASN A 49 16.09 -8.00 13.20
C ASN A 49 15.11 -7.09 12.43
N ASP A 50 14.37 -7.62 11.45
CA ASP A 50 13.41 -6.84 10.65
C ASP A 50 12.29 -6.26 11.52
N ILE A 51 11.88 -6.98 12.55
CA ILE A 51 10.85 -6.53 13.51
C ILE A 51 11.35 -5.32 14.28
N PHE A 52 12.56 -5.38 14.83
CA PHE A 52 13.12 -4.27 15.61
C PHE A 52 13.34 -3.04 14.76
N VAL A 53 13.84 -3.22 13.51
CA VAL A 53 14.01 -2.12 12.56
C VAL A 53 12.65 -1.52 12.17
N ALA A 54 11.62 -2.34 11.95
CA ALA A 54 10.28 -1.84 11.65
C ALA A 54 9.69 -1.05 12.84
N ILE A 55 9.85 -1.54 14.08
CA ILE A 55 9.42 -0.80 15.28
C ILE A 55 10.18 0.53 15.40
N ALA A 56 11.50 0.52 15.24
CA ALA A 56 12.30 1.74 15.28
C ALA A 56 11.88 2.72 14.18
N ALA A 57 11.67 2.24 12.96
CA ALA A 57 11.18 3.06 11.86
C ALA A 57 9.78 3.63 12.18
N ALA A 58 8.86 2.84 12.73
CA ALA A 58 7.53 3.31 13.13
C ALA A 58 7.63 4.46 14.16
N LEU A 59 8.49 4.30 15.18
CA LEU A 59 8.71 5.34 16.18
C LEU A 59 9.28 6.63 15.56
N ILE A 60 10.23 6.50 14.63
CA ILE A 60 10.78 7.64 13.89
C ILE A 60 9.69 8.32 13.07
N LEU A 61 8.82 7.58 12.37
CA LEU A 61 7.73 8.14 11.59
C LEU A 61 6.71 8.86 12.48
N VAL A 62 6.37 8.30 13.64
CA VAL A 62 5.49 8.97 14.62
C VAL A 62 6.13 10.27 15.11
N ALA A 63 7.41 10.25 15.48
CA ALA A 63 8.13 11.45 15.90
C ALA A 63 8.19 12.50 14.79
N ALA A 64 8.54 12.10 13.56
CA ALA A 64 8.57 12.98 12.40
C ALA A 64 7.17 13.58 12.14
N GLY A 65 6.12 12.77 12.21
CA GLY A 65 4.74 13.22 12.05
C GLY A 65 4.34 14.26 13.11
N ARG A 66 4.67 14.02 14.37
CA ARG A 66 4.37 14.97 15.47
C ARG A 66 5.13 16.29 15.32
N ILE A 67 6.42 16.22 15.01
CA ILE A 67 7.25 17.41 14.77
C ILE A 67 6.74 18.15 13.53
N GLY A 68 6.46 17.46 12.43
CA GLY A 68 5.94 18.05 11.22
C GLY A 68 4.56 18.70 11.44
N ALA A 69 3.67 18.05 12.20
CA ALA A 69 2.37 18.62 12.56
C ALA A 69 2.52 19.92 13.36
N TRP A 70 3.39 19.94 14.34
CA TRP A 70 3.69 21.17 15.11
C TRP A 70 4.20 22.32 14.21
N PHE A 71 5.09 22.04 13.26
CA PHE A 71 5.52 23.04 12.28
C PHE A 71 4.37 23.46 11.35
N GLY A 72 3.53 22.54 10.93
CA GLY A 72 2.36 22.82 10.11
C GLY A 72 1.35 23.73 10.83
N GLU A 73 1.11 23.47 12.12
CA GLU A 73 0.29 24.32 12.97
C GLU A 73 0.91 25.73 13.11
N LEU A 74 2.22 25.81 13.38
CA LEU A 74 2.92 27.07 13.52
C LEU A 74 2.86 27.95 12.25
N LEU A 75 2.97 27.34 11.07
CA LEU A 75 3.08 28.07 9.79
C LEU A 75 1.72 28.37 9.14
N ILE A 76 0.74 27.50 9.32
CA ILE A 76 -0.55 27.51 8.60
C ILE A 76 -1.73 27.65 9.58
N GLY A 77 -1.60 27.14 10.80
CA GLY A 77 -2.67 26.90 11.76
C GLY A 77 -3.23 28.15 12.48
N VAL A 78 -3.05 29.38 11.93
CA VAL A 78 -3.62 30.57 12.53
C VAL A 78 -5.06 30.73 12.06
N GLY A 79 -6.04 30.60 12.97
CA GLY A 79 -7.46 30.77 12.65
C GLY A 79 -8.36 29.65 13.15
N PRO A 80 -9.41 29.28 12.38
CA PRO A 80 -10.36 28.21 12.74
C PRO A 80 -9.71 26.84 12.94
N GLU A 81 -10.42 25.95 13.67
CA GLU A 81 -9.93 24.58 13.99
C GLU A 81 -9.55 23.79 12.74
N GLU A 82 -10.31 23.92 11.65
CA GLU A 82 -10.04 23.26 10.37
C GLU A 82 -8.70 23.68 9.80
N ARG A 83 -8.31 24.93 9.97
CA ARG A 83 -7.02 25.45 9.51
C ARG A 83 -5.86 24.88 10.31
N ILE A 84 -6.05 24.75 11.62
CA ILE A 84 -5.09 24.08 12.51
C ILE A 84 -4.97 22.61 12.11
N ALA A 85 -6.10 21.91 11.96
CA ALA A 85 -6.13 20.51 11.57
C ALA A 85 -5.47 20.28 10.19
N GLY A 86 -5.79 21.13 9.21
CA GLY A 86 -5.17 21.10 7.89
C GLY A 86 -3.67 21.36 7.93
N GLY A 87 -3.23 22.34 8.72
CA GLY A 87 -1.80 22.63 8.95
C GLY A 87 -1.07 21.42 9.53
N ASN A 88 -1.64 20.79 10.54
CA ASN A 88 -1.12 19.56 11.15
C ASN A 88 -1.01 18.41 10.14
N MET A 89 -2.02 18.23 9.29
CA MET A 89 -2.02 17.20 8.24
C MET A 89 -0.96 17.49 7.18
N ILE A 90 -0.82 18.74 6.74
CA ILE A 90 0.20 19.13 5.75
C ILE A 90 1.59 18.87 6.30
N GLY A 91 1.92 19.47 7.43
CA GLY A 91 3.26 19.38 8.01
C GLY A 91 3.61 17.98 8.46
N GLY A 92 2.68 17.31 9.18
CA GLY A 92 2.85 15.94 9.64
C GLY A 92 3.00 14.95 8.49
N GLY A 93 2.14 15.05 7.48
CA GLY A 93 2.18 14.21 6.29
C GLY A 93 3.47 14.37 5.49
N LEU A 94 3.90 15.62 5.23
CA LEU A 94 5.16 15.88 4.52
C LEU A 94 6.37 15.33 5.29
N ALA A 95 6.41 15.50 6.60
CA ALA A 95 7.50 14.99 7.43
C ALA A 95 7.54 13.46 7.43
N VAL A 96 6.38 12.79 7.55
CA VAL A 96 6.28 11.33 7.46
C VAL A 96 6.68 10.84 6.07
N ALA A 97 6.21 11.48 5.00
CA ALA A 97 6.58 11.11 3.64
C ALA A 97 8.08 11.25 3.39
N ALA A 98 8.69 12.37 3.80
CA ALA A 98 10.11 12.61 3.67
C ALA A 98 10.94 11.61 4.48
N ALA A 99 10.59 11.39 5.75
CA ALA A 99 11.27 10.41 6.60
C ALA A 99 11.15 8.98 6.02
N SER A 100 9.95 8.60 5.55
CA SER A 100 9.73 7.29 4.92
C SER A 100 10.59 7.10 3.69
N TRP A 101 10.70 8.10 2.82
CA TRP A 101 11.56 8.04 1.63
C TRP A 101 13.03 7.89 1.98
N LEU A 102 13.53 8.71 2.91
CA LEU A 102 14.93 8.68 3.33
C LEU A 102 15.30 7.33 3.97
N LEU A 103 14.43 6.80 4.84
CA LEU A 103 14.62 5.49 5.46
C LEU A 103 14.53 4.37 4.42
N ALA A 104 13.63 4.49 3.42
CA ALA A 104 13.50 3.51 2.33
C ALA A 104 14.77 3.44 1.46
N GLU A 105 15.49 4.54 1.24
CA GLU A 105 16.77 4.52 0.53
C GLU A 105 17.80 3.61 1.20
N TYR A 106 17.74 3.48 2.52
CA TYR A 106 18.64 2.60 3.27
C TYR A 106 18.05 1.20 3.48
N PHE A 107 16.87 1.09 4.08
CA PHE A 107 16.31 -0.20 4.49
C PHE A 107 15.70 -0.98 3.32
N THR A 108 15.09 -0.30 2.35
CA THR A 108 14.50 -0.94 1.17
C THR A 108 15.51 -1.12 0.05
N ALA A 109 16.19 -0.03 -0.37
CA ALA A 109 17.06 -0.09 -1.54
C ALA A 109 18.38 -0.83 -1.27
N ARG A 110 19.02 -0.59 -0.09
CA ARG A 110 20.33 -1.20 0.23
C ARG A 110 20.21 -2.49 1.02
N ARG A 111 19.40 -2.51 2.09
CA ARG A 111 19.27 -3.66 2.99
C ARG A 111 18.23 -4.68 2.55
N ARG A 112 17.28 -4.30 1.68
CA ARG A 112 16.21 -5.17 1.16
C ARG A 112 15.38 -5.85 2.25
N MET A 113 15.12 -5.13 3.34
CA MET A 113 14.33 -5.62 4.47
C MET A 113 12.84 -5.54 4.13
N ALA A 114 12.10 -6.64 4.25
CA ALA A 114 10.74 -6.73 3.78
C ALA A 114 9.76 -5.91 4.66
N LEU A 115 9.71 -6.17 5.96
CA LEU A 115 8.77 -5.53 6.87
C LEU A 115 8.97 -4.01 6.97
N PRO A 116 10.21 -3.48 7.15
CA PRO A 116 10.44 -2.04 7.08
C PRO A 116 10.01 -1.43 5.75
N SER A 117 10.23 -2.13 4.60
CA SER A 117 9.83 -1.62 3.29
C SER A 117 8.32 -1.44 3.15
N ILE A 118 7.53 -2.35 3.71
CA ILE A 118 6.07 -2.26 3.74
C ILE A 118 5.62 -1.06 4.58
N LEU A 119 6.17 -0.93 5.79
CA LEU A 119 5.86 0.18 6.69
C LEU A 119 6.19 1.54 6.04
N LEU A 120 7.38 1.65 5.45
CA LEU A 120 7.87 2.88 4.82
C LEU A 120 7.07 3.25 3.56
N LEU A 121 6.58 2.26 2.81
CA LEU A 121 5.64 2.50 1.71
C LEU A 121 4.36 3.15 2.22
N PHE A 122 3.72 2.57 3.26
CA PHE A 122 2.50 3.14 3.82
C PHE A 122 2.73 4.51 4.43
N GLY A 123 3.87 4.72 5.09
CA GLY A 123 4.28 6.03 5.59
C GLY A 123 4.42 7.05 4.46
N PHE A 124 5.06 6.69 3.36
CA PHE A 124 5.24 7.57 2.21
C PHE A 124 3.91 7.92 1.53
N VAL A 125 3.15 6.91 1.10
CA VAL A 125 1.88 7.10 0.38
C VAL A 125 0.84 7.77 1.27
N GLY A 126 0.71 7.31 2.51
CA GLY A 126 -0.19 7.91 3.50
C GLY A 126 0.19 9.34 3.85
N GLY A 127 1.48 9.63 4.02
CA GLY A 127 1.98 10.97 4.29
C GLY A 127 1.71 11.95 3.15
N VAL A 128 1.95 11.53 1.89
CA VAL A 128 1.60 12.33 0.71
C VAL A 128 0.09 12.57 0.65
N GLY A 129 -0.71 11.52 0.79
CA GLY A 129 -2.18 11.65 0.77
C GLY A 129 -2.71 12.57 1.87
N ALA A 130 -2.21 12.41 3.10
CA ALA A 130 -2.56 13.27 4.22
C ALA A 130 -2.20 14.74 3.99
N SER A 131 -1.01 15.00 3.43
CA SER A 131 -0.59 16.38 3.13
C SER A 131 -1.48 17.03 2.08
N LEU A 132 -1.80 16.30 1.01
CA LEU A 132 -2.68 16.79 -0.05
C LEU A 132 -4.10 17.02 0.49
N ALA A 133 -4.66 16.09 1.27
CA ALA A 133 -5.96 16.27 1.92
C ALA A 133 -5.94 17.45 2.89
N GLY A 134 -4.85 17.65 3.64
CA GLY A 134 -4.68 18.74 4.57
C GLY A 134 -4.79 20.13 3.94
N ILE A 135 -4.38 20.27 2.66
CA ILE A 135 -4.55 21.53 1.91
C ILE A 135 -6.05 21.88 1.81
N PHE A 136 -6.90 20.90 1.54
CA PHE A 136 -8.35 21.13 1.45
C PHE A 136 -8.97 21.34 2.82
N VAL A 137 -8.56 20.55 3.83
CA VAL A 137 -9.02 20.72 5.22
C VAL A 137 -8.72 22.12 5.73
N ALA A 138 -7.52 22.64 5.51
CA ALA A 138 -7.13 24.00 5.92
C ALA A 138 -7.97 25.09 5.26
N ASN A 139 -8.59 24.81 4.12
CA ASN A 139 -9.41 25.75 3.35
C ASN A 139 -10.92 25.48 3.47
N ILE A 140 -11.37 24.54 4.32
CA ILE A 140 -12.80 24.29 4.55
C ILE A 140 -13.58 25.57 4.86
N PRO A 141 -13.16 26.46 5.78
CA PRO A 141 -13.93 27.68 6.09
C PRO A 141 -14.15 28.57 4.86
N TRP A 142 -13.13 28.75 4.03
CA TRP A 142 -13.26 29.50 2.78
C TRP A 142 -14.16 28.78 1.77
N ILE A 143 -14.05 27.46 1.66
CA ILE A 143 -14.89 26.64 0.77
C ILE A 143 -16.36 26.75 1.20
N GLU A 144 -16.65 26.64 2.50
CA GLU A 144 -18.00 26.76 3.05
C GLU A 144 -18.60 28.13 2.80
N GLU A 145 -17.81 29.20 2.95
CA GLU A 145 -18.24 30.56 2.63
C GLU A 145 -18.63 30.71 1.16
N GLN A 146 -17.84 30.11 0.23
CA GLN A 146 -18.15 30.13 -1.20
C GLN A 146 -19.35 29.24 -1.55
N MET A 147 -19.57 28.18 -0.79
CA MET A 147 -20.58 27.16 -1.04
C MET A 147 -21.83 27.28 -0.13
N HIS A 148 -22.01 28.41 0.58
CA HIS A 148 -23.10 28.56 1.55
C HIS A 148 -24.50 28.47 0.90
N LEU A 149 -24.65 28.87 -0.37
CA LEU A 149 -25.88 28.76 -1.16
C LEU A 149 -25.94 27.48 -2.01
N ALA A 150 -24.89 26.66 -2.02
CA ALA A 150 -24.84 25.46 -2.83
C ALA A 150 -25.74 24.36 -2.25
N SER A 151 -26.32 23.57 -3.12
CA SER A 151 -27.07 22.38 -2.74
C SER A 151 -26.15 21.31 -2.17
N ASP A 152 -26.72 20.37 -1.40
CA ASP A 152 -25.97 19.22 -0.85
C ASP A 152 -25.29 18.40 -1.96
N LEU A 153 -25.94 18.28 -3.12
CA LEU A 153 -25.36 17.65 -4.28
C LEU A 153 -24.10 18.36 -4.79
N GLN A 154 -24.12 19.70 -4.86
CA GLN A 154 -22.95 20.47 -5.29
C GLN A 154 -21.79 20.33 -4.30
N LYS A 155 -22.07 20.32 -2.99
CA LYS A 155 -21.09 20.09 -1.94
C LYS A 155 -20.49 18.68 -2.04
N GLN A 156 -21.33 17.67 -2.26
CA GLN A 156 -20.88 16.28 -2.50
C GLN A 156 -20.00 16.19 -3.72
N GLN A 157 -20.38 16.80 -4.84
CA GLN A 157 -19.63 16.79 -6.09
C GLN A 157 -18.26 17.47 -5.92
N LEU A 158 -18.21 18.61 -5.21
CA LEU A 158 -16.94 19.29 -4.89
C LEU A 158 -16.03 18.38 -4.06
N ALA A 159 -16.55 17.81 -2.96
CA ALA A 159 -15.77 16.92 -2.10
C ALA A 159 -15.24 15.69 -2.87
N ALA A 160 -16.07 15.10 -3.71
CA ALA A 160 -15.69 13.98 -4.55
C ALA A 160 -14.64 14.39 -5.62
N GLY A 161 -14.78 15.57 -6.22
CA GLY A 161 -13.79 16.13 -7.14
C GLY A 161 -12.44 16.36 -6.48
N ILE A 162 -12.44 16.85 -5.25
CA ILE A 162 -11.22 16.96 -4.41
C ILE A 162 -10.60 15.58 -4.20
N GLY A 163 -11.42 14.57 -3.89
CA GLY A 163 -10.97 13.18 -3.74
C GLY A 163 -10.27 12.64 -5.00
N VAL A 164 -10.79 12.97 -6.19
CA VAL A 164 -10.14 12.62 -7.47
C VAL A 164 -8.75 13.27 -7.57
N VAL A 165 -8.64 14.57 -7.31
CA VAL A 165 -7.36 15.32 -7.41
C VAL A 165 -6.33 14.74 -6.43
N VAL A 166 -6.71 14.58 -5.16
CA VAL A 166 -5.85 13.99 -4.13
C VAL A 166 -5.44 12.57 -4.53
N GLY A 167 -6.40 11.78 -5.02
CA GLY A 167 -6.14 10.41 -5.46
C GLY A 167 -5.15 10.34 -6.62
N VAL A 168 -5.31 11.17 -7.65
CA VAL A 168 -4.41 11.19 -8.82
C VAL A 168 -2.98 11.57 -8.41
N LEU A 169 -2.81 12.58 -7.56
CA LEU A 169 -1.49 12.98 -7.08
C LEU A 169 -0.87 11.90 -6.18
N THR A 170 -1.68 11.24 -5.34
CA THR A 170 -1.23 10.11 -4.52
C THR A 170 -0.87 8.90 -5.38
N ALA A 171 -1.61 8.64 -6.47
CA ALA A 171 -1.26 7.59 -7.43
C ALA A 171 0.08 7.88 -8.13
N ALA A 172 0.33 9.13 -8.51
CA ALA A 172 1.61 9.55 -9.08
C ALA A 172 2.77 9.33 -8.08
N ALA A 173 2.58 9.69 -6.81
CA ALA A 173 3.57 9.43 -5.76
C ALA A 173 3.81 7.92 -5.56
N THR A 174 2.74 7.11 -5.54
CA THR A 174 2.83 5.66 -5.44
C THR A 174 3.59 5.06 -6.62
N TRP A 175 3.34 5.56 -7.84
CA TRP A 175 4.07 5.13 -9.03
C TRP A 175 5.56 5.52 -8.97
N ILE A 176 5.91 6.72 -8.49
CA ILE A 176 7.30 7.15 -8.27
C ILE A 176 7.99 6.21 -7.28
N HIS A 177 7.32 5.88 -6.16
CA HIS A 177 7.83 4.94 -5.18
C HIS A 177 8.07 3.55 -5.80
N TRP A 178 7.10 3.04 -6.59
CA TRP A 178 7.26 1.79 -7.32
C TRP A 178 8.48 1.82 -8.26
N ARG A 179 8.61 2.87 -9.05
CA ARG A 179 9.76 3.03 -9.98
C ARG A 179 11.10 3.02 -9.26
N ARG A 180 11.16 3.54 -8.04
CA ARG A 180 12.40 3.64 -7.26
C ARG A 180 12.74 2.37 -6.49
N PHE A 181 11.77 1.76 -5.82
CA PHE A 181 12.01 0.70 -4.84
C PHE A 181 11.54 -0.69 -5.29
N MET A 182 10.61 -0.77 -6.22
CA MET A 182 10.06 -2.03 -6.78
C MET A 182 9.53 -3.00 -5.69
N VAL A 183 8.92 -2.47 -4.63
CA VAL A 183 8.31 -3.27 -3.55
C VAL A 183 6.97 -3.83 -4.02
N PRO A 184 6.75 -5.16 -4.00
CA PRO A 184 5.55 -5.79 -4.61
C PRO A 184 4.21 -5.22 -4.12
N ILE A 185 4.05 -4.98 -2.82
CA ILE A 185 2.84 -4.40 -2.23
C ILE A 185 2.50 -3.00 -2.77
N THR A 186 3.48 -2.26 -3.35
CA THR A 186 3.22 -0.93 -3.94
C THR A 186 2.22 -1.01 -5.08
N VAL A 187 2.17 -2.13 -5.82
CA VAL A 187 1.19 -2.33 -6.89
C VAL A 187 -0.21 -2.44 -6.31
N ALA A 188 -0.37 -3.19 -5.21
CA ALA A 188 -1.66 -3.29 -4.52
C ALA A 188 -2.09 -1.94 -3.90
N ALA A 189 -1.16 -1.21 -3.28
CA ALA A 189 -1.41 0.14 -2.77
C ALA A 189 -1.86 1.10 -3.91
N GLY A 190 -1.18 1.06 -5.06
CA GLY A 190 -1.57 1.82 -6.24
C GLY A 190 -2.95 1.43 -6.78
N ALA A 191 -3.26 0.14 -6.82
CA ALA A 191 -4.58 -0.35 -7.22
C ALA A 191 -5.69 0.14 -6.27
N MET A 192 -5.44 0.15 -4.95
CA MET A 192 -6.38 0.72 -3.96
C MET A 192 -6.59 2.23 -4.17
N VAL A 193 -5.53 2.99 -4.48
CA VAL A 193 -5.66 4.42 -4.80
C VAL A 193 -6.51 4.61 -6.07
N VAL A 194 -6.32 3.77 -7.09
CA VAL A 194 -7.14 3.80 -8.32
C VAL A 194 -8.61 3.50 -8.00
N VAL A 195 -8.91 2.51 -7.16
CA VAL A 195 -10.29 2.25 -6.69
C VAL A 195 -10.86 3.50 -6.02
N GLY A 196 -10.11 4.15 -5.12
CA GLY A 196 -10.52 5.39 -4.48
C GLY A 196 -10.83 6.52 -5.49
N ILE A 197 -9.99 6.67 -6.52
CA ILE A 197 -10.22 7.64 -7.61
C ILE A 197 -11.52 7.34 -8.35
N LEU A 198 -11.75 6.07 -8.72
CA LEU A 198 -12.93 5.66 -9.48
C LEU A 198 -14.21 5.87 -8.66
N VAL A 199 -14.21 5.51 -7.38
CA VAL A 199 -15.35 5.77 -6.47
C VAL A 199 -15.59 7.27 -6.34
N SER A 200 -14.55 8.07 -6.09
CA SER A 200 -14.65 9.53 -6.01
C SER A 200 -15.19 10.13 -7.31
N LEU A 201 -14.72 9.63 -8.46
CA LEU A 201 -15.19 10.09 -9.77
C LEU A 201 -16.68 9.77 -9.97
N MET A 202 -17.13 8.58 -9.58
CA MET A 202 -18.54 8.20 -9.63
C MET A 202 -19.39 9.11 -8.74
N LEU A 203 -18.95 9.38 -7.51
CA LEU A 203 -19.61 10.28 -6.58
C LEU A 203 -19.67 11.74 -7.10
N ALA A 204 -18.67 12.16 -7.87
CA ALA A 204 -18.65 13.50 -8.48
C ALA A 204 -19.61 13.62 -9.67
N LEU A 205 -19.73 12.56 -10.49
CA LEU A 205 -20.46 12.60 -11.75
C LEU A 205 -21.91 12.13 -11.63
N VAL A 206 -22.20 11.19 -10.71
CA VAL A 206 -23.52 10.53 -10.60
C VAL A 206 -24.15 10.88 -9.25
N PRO A 207 -25.26 11.64 -9.25
CA PRO A 207 -25.92 12.10 -8.00
C PRO A 207 -26.32 11.01 -7.03
N LEU A 208 -26.78 9.85 -7.56
CA LEU A 208 -27.22 8.70 -6.77
C LEU A 208 -26.11 7.73 -6.36
N ALA A 209 -24.85 7.98 -6.79
CA ALA A 209 -23.74 7.07 -6.55
C ALA A 209 -23.44 6.84 -5.05
N LYS A 210 -23.79 7.80 -4.18
CA LYS A 210 -23.62 7.64 -2.71
C LYS A 210 -24.39 6.45 -2.15
N ASP A 211 -25.53 6.11 -2.73
CA ASP A 211 -26.40 5.03 -2.27
C ASP A 211 -25.87 3.65 -2.75
N TRP A 212 -24.89 3.64 -3.65
CA TRP A 212 -24.30 2.46 -4.31
C TRP A 212 -22.81 2.25 -4.00
N VAL A 213 -22.30 2.89 -2.95
CA VAL A 213 -20.86 2.81 -2.61
C VAL A 213 -20.43 1.37 -2.33
N ASN A 214 -21.26 0.60 -1.61
CA ASN A 214 -20.94 -0.79 -1.28
C ASN A 214 -20.87 -1.68 -2.55
N GLU A 215 -21.81 -1.51 -3.46
CA GLU A 215 -21.84 -2.23 -4.73
C GLU A 215 -20.64 -1.86 -5.61
N MET A 216 -20.28 -0.57 -5.65
CA MET A 216 -19.08 -0.11 -6.37
C MET A 216 -17.80 -0.72 -5.78
N LEU A 217 -17.69 -0.78 -4.45
CA LEU A 217 -16.55 -1.42 -3.77
C LEU A 217 -16.51 -2.93 -4.05
N LEU A 218 -17.67 -3.60 -4.05
CA LEU A 218 -17.77 -5.01 -4.39
C LEU A 218 -17.30 -5.28 -5.83
N VAL A 219 -17.79 -4.50 -6.78
CA VAL A 219 -17.37 -4.59 -8.19
C VAL A 219 -15.87 -4.34 -8.34
N ALA A 220 -15.34 -3.33 -7.66
CA ALA A 220 -13.90 -3.04 -7.65
C ALA A 220 -13.09 -4.18 -7.02
N GLY A 221 -13.58 -4.79 -5.95
CA GLY A 221 -12.96 -5.95 -5.30
C GLY A 221 -12.89 -7.17 -6.22
N VAL A 222 -14.00 -7.48 -6.91
CA VAL A 222 -14.07 -8.57 -7.90
C VAL A 222 -13.13 -8.27 -9.08
N ALA A 223 -13.09 -7.04 -9.58
CA ALA A 223 -12.17 -6.64 -10.65
C ALA A 223 -10.71 -6.79 -10.19
N MET A 224 -10.39 -6.38 -8.96
CA MET A 224 -9.06 -6.54 -8.38
C MET A 224 -8.68 -8.01 -8.21
N PHE A 225 -9.61 -8.87 -7.79
CA PHE A 225 -9.39 -10.32 -7.73
C PHE A 225 -9.03 -10.89 -9.10
N PHE A 226 -9.76 -10.56 -10.15
CA PHE A 226 -9.41 -11.00 -11.51
C PHE A 226 -8.08 -10.44 -11.98
N PHE A 227 -7.75 -9.21 -11.61
CA PHE A 227 -6.44 -8.63 -11.90
C PHE A 227 -5.32 -9.39 -11.17
N ALA A 228 -5.53 -9.74 -9.90
CA ALA A 228 -4.61 -10.58 -9.13
C ALA A 228 -4.42 -11.96 -9.78
N MET A 229 -5.50 -12.63 -10.18
CA MET A 229 -5.47 -13.92 -10.90
C MET A 229 -4.65 -13.84 -12.19
N ARG A 230 -4.76 -12.72 -12.93
CA ARG A 230 -3.96 -12.52 -14.14
C ARG A 230 -2.45 -12.48 -13.84
N TRP A 231 -2.07 -11.83 -12.74
CA TRP A 231 -0.67 -11.81 -12.29
C TRP A 231 -0.20 -13.19 -11.84
N ASP A 232 -1.01 -13.90 -11.07
CA ASP A 232 -0.71 -15.26 -10.58
C ASP A 232 -0.54 -16.25 -11.72
N MET A 233 -1.46 -16.26 -12.69
CA MET A 233 -1.37 -17.10 -13.89
C MET A 233 -0.17 -16.78 -14.79
N SER A 234 0.38 -15.56 -14.71
CA SER A 234 1.55 -15.15 -15.50
C SER A 234 2.87 -15.69 -14.95
N ASP A 235 2.88 -16.22 -13.72
CA ASP A 235 4.07 -16.75 -13.03
C ASP A 235 3.72 -18.00 -12.21
N ARG A 236 3.20 -19.04 -12.88
CA ARG A 236 2.75 -20.30 -12.25
C ARG A 236 3.85 -21.02 -11.48
N GLU A 237 5.11 -20.82 -11.90
CA GLU A 237 6.26 -21.42 -11.25
C GLU A 237 6.80 -20.59 -10.08
N ARG A 238 6.14 -19.46 -9.77
CA ARG A 238 6.47 -18.53 -8.66
C ARG A 238 7.95 -18.14 -8.60
N ARG A 239 8.58 -17.97 -9.77
CA ARG A 239 10.01 -17.65 -9.90
C ARG A 239 10.31 -16.15 -9.89
N THR A 240 9.31 -15.31 -10.05
CA THR A 240 9.47 -13.86 -10.17
C THR A 240 8.69 -13.10 -9.09
N ARG A 241 8.95 -11.80 -8.96
CA ARG A 241 8.18 -10.91 -8.07
C ARG A 241 6.69 -10.79 -8.44
N ARG A 242 6.26 -11.39 -9.55
CA ARG A 242 4.85 -11.33 -9.98
C ARG A 242 3.95 -12.12 -9.03
N ALA A 243 4.42 -13.24 -8.50
CA ALA A 243 3.71 -14.01 -7.48
C ALA A 243 3.48 -13.19 -6.21
N ASP A 244 4.51 -12.44 -5.75
CA ASP A 244 4.37 -11.54 -4.60
C ASP A 244 3.35 -10.42 -4.86
N VAL A 245 3.37 -9.84 -6.08
CA VAL A 245 2.37 -8.82 -6.47
C VAL A 245 0.96 -9.42 -6.47
N ALA A 246 0.78 -10.63 -7.02
CA ALA A 246 -0.50 -11.33 -7.03
C ALA A 246 -1.02 -11.56 -5.60
N PHE A 247 -0.17 -12.02 -4.69
CA PHE A 247 -0.52 -12.18 -3.27
C PHE A 247 -1.08 -10.89 -2.66
N TRP A 248 -0.36 -9.77 -2.83
CA TRP A 248 -0.79 -8.49 -2.26
C TRP A 248 -2.07 -7.95 -2.89
N LEU A 249 -2.29 -8.21 -4.19
CA LEU A 249 -3.54 -7.86 -4.87
C LEU A 249 -4.71 -8.71 -4.36
N HIS A 250 -4.53 -10.01 -4.13
CA HIS A 250 -5.56 -10.86 -3.50
C HIS A 250 -5.89 -10.38 -2.08
N LEU A 251 -4.85 -10.04 -1.30
CA LEU A 251 -5.05 -9.51 0.05
C LEU A 251 -5.81 -8.17 0.05
N ALA A 252 -5.59 -7.31 -0.94
CA ALA A 252 -6.34 -6.07 -1.11
C ALA A 252 -7.77 -6.30 -1.63
N ALA A 253 -7.99 -7.30 -2.49
CA ALA A 253 -9.31 -7.65 -3.00
C ALA A 253 -10.23 -8.21 -1.90
N ALA A 254 -9.69 -8.98 -0.95
CA ALA A 254 -10.47 -9.63 0.10
C ALA A 254 -11.34 -8.65 0.91
N PRO A 255 -10.84 -7.56 1.51
CA PRO A 255 -11.68 -6.60 2.25
C PRO A 255 -12.63 -5.83 1.33
N LEU A 256 -12.25 -5.55 0.07
CA LEU A 256 -13.13 -4.90 -0.90
C LEU A 256 -14.33 -5.76 -1.28
N ILE A 257 -14.23 -7.08 -1.15
CA ILE A 257 -15.33 -8.01 -1.38
C ILE A 257 -16.09 -8.27 -0.06
N ALA A 258 -15.38 -8.60 1.01
CA ALA A 258 -15.99 -9.04 2.25
C ALA A 258 -16.76 -7.90 2.97
N HIS A 259 -16.16 -6.70 3.04
CA HIS A 259 -16.79 -5.58 3.76
C HIS A 259 -18.15 -5.16 3.17
N PRO A 260 -18.29 -4.93 1.85
CA PRO A 260 -19.61 -4.63 1.26
C PRO A 260 -20.64 -5.76 1.48
N ILE A 261 -20.23 -7.02 1.34
CA ILE A 261 -21.13 -8.15 1.56
C ILE A 261 -21.63 -8.15 3.00
N PHE A 262 -20.76 -7.95 3.98
CA PHE A 262 -21.15 -7.91 5.40
C PHE A 262 -22.05 -6.71 5.72
N HIS A 263 -21.80 -5.57 5.08
CA HIS A 263 -22.68 -4.41 5.21
C HIS A 263 -24.08 -4.71 4.64
N MET A 264 -24.15 -5.26 3.43
CA MET A 264 -25.41 -5.63 2.77
C MET A 264 -26.18 -6.72 3.54
N LEU A 265 -25.50 -7.57 4.29
CA LEU A 265 -26.08 -8.60 5.14
C LEU A 265 -26.53 -8.07 6.53
N GLY A 266 -26.30 -6.78 6.84
CA GLY A 266 -26.63 -6.18 8.13
C GLY A 266 -25.76 -6.67 9.29
N VAL A 267 -24.61 -7.26 9.00
CA VAL A 267 -23.70 -7.77 10.05
C VAL A 267 -23.23 -6.66 10.96
N PHE A 268 -22.92 -5.49 10.40
CA PHE A 268 -22.45 -4.32 11.16
C PHE A 268 -23.59 -3.61 11.91
N ASP A 269 -24.85 -3.84 11.52
CA ASP A 269 -26.04 -3.27 12.18
C ASP A 269 -26.54 -4.17 13.33
N GLY A 270 -25.81 -5.22 13.67
CA GLY A 270 -26.18 -6.17 14.72
C GLY A 270 -27.33 -7.12 14.36
N GLN A 271 -27.75 -7.16 13.10
CA GLN A 271 -28.85 -8.00 12.60
C GLN A 271 -28.37 -9.40 12.18
N VAL A 272 -27.52 -10.04 12.99
CA VAL A 272 -27.00 -11.36 12.67
C VAL A 272 -28.04 -12.43 12.98
N THR A 273 -28.76 -12.86 11.94
CA THR A 273 -29.66 -14.03 12.01
C THR A 273 -28.92 -15.33 11.70
N GLY A 274 -29.49 -16.48 12.04
CA GLY A 274 -28.87 -17.79 11.73
C GLY A 274 -28.47 -17.97 10.25
N PRO A 275 -29.32 -17.64 9.27
CA PRO A 275 -28.96 -17.64 7.86
C PRO A 275 -27.79 -16.70 7.52
N VAL A 276 -27.77 -15.49 8.07
CA VAL A 276 -26.67 -14.53 7.86
C VAL A 276 -25.36 -15.08 8.42
N ALA A 277 -25.37 -15.66 9.63
CA ALA A 277 -24.22 -16.31 10.22
C ALA A 277 -23.69 -17.46 9.35
N ALA A 278 -24.59 -18.26 8.76
CA ALA A 278 -24.19 -19.35 7.84
C ALA A 278 -23.52 -18.82 6.57
N VAL A 279 -24.01 -17.73 5.98
CA VAL A 279 -23.38 -17.08 4.80
C VAL A 279 -22.03 -16.52 5.16
N VAL A 280 -21.88 -15.84 6.30
CA VAL A 280 -20.61 -15.30 6.80
C VAL A 280 -19.58 -16.43 6.96
N ILE A 281 -19.97 -17.55 7.60
CA ILE A 281 -19.09 -18.71 7.78
C ILE A 281 -18.69 -19.28 6.41
N ALA A 282 -19.63 -19.44 5.47
CA ALA A 282 -19.35 -19.98 4.13
C ALA A 282 -18.42 -19.11 3.29
N LEU A 283 -18.31 -17.81 3.58
CA LEU A 283 -17.34 -16.90 2.92
C LEU A 283 -15.91 -17.03 3.47
N TYR A 284 -15.76 -17.62 4.68
CA TYR A 284 -14.46 -17.81 5.33
C TYR A 284 -13.90 -19.24 5.21
N VAL A 285 -14.68 -20.20 4.73
CA VAL A 285 -14.29 -21.61 4.52
C VAL A 285 -14.02 -21.88 3.05
#